data_a79c443b014fcde9adc24d3ec50229e5
#
_entry.id   a79c443b014fcde9adc24d3ec50229e5
#
_cell.length_a   1.000
_cell.length_b   1.000
_cell.length_c   1.000
_cell.angle_alpha   90.00
_cell.angle_beta   90.00
_cell.angle_gamma   90.00
#
_symmetry.space_group_name_H-M   'P 1'
#
loop_
_entity.id
_entity.type
_entity.pdbx_description
1 polymer ?
#
loop_
_entity_poly.entity_id
_entity_poly.type
_entity_poly.pdbx_seq_one_letter_code
_entity_poly.pdbx_strand_id
1 'polypeptide(L)'
;MSTLAAVEGLRAGTTTMVQNTSGIARDAAELIKTGQRWVFAESVRDITTESGPMSPERLKNSRSPEFSDQLREEGMQRIFDLYDTWHGHDGGRVSVFPAAALTELSSPQLLRDVRDFADQNNLGYTIHMTQSQAEIDYMLRYHGVRPAIYLEQHDFLGPRLFAAHARYCDDEEIRALGTSKSIITHQAAMAANRGVNPPVTRLR
;
A
#
# COMPACT_ATOMS: atom_id res chain seq x y z
N MET A 1 -10.10 -17.84 2.45
CA MET A 1 -10.79 -16.63 2.96
C MET A 1 -11.01 -15.59 1.87
N SER A 2 -10.04 -15.33 1.02
CA SER A 2 -10.13 -14.30 -0.05
C SER A 2 -11.30 -14.52 -1.02
N THR A 3 -11.57 -15.76 -1.43
CA THR A 3 -12.69 -16.08 -2.35
C THR A 3 -14.06 -15.82 -1.70
N LEU A 4 -14.23 -16.12 -0.40
CA LEU A 4 -15.48 -15.83 0.30
C LEU A 4 -15.74 -14.32 0.34
N ALA A 5 -14.73 -13.53 0.71
CA ALA A 5 -14.83 -12.07 0.71
C ALA A 5 -15.14 -11.50 -0.67
N ALA A 6 -14.58 -12.09 -1.74
CA ALA A 6 -14.89 -11.72 -3.11
C ALA A 6 -16.37 -11.97 -3.46
N VAL A 7 -16.90 -13.14 -3.09
CA VAL A 7 -18.33 -13.47 -3.32
C VAL A 7 -19.25 -12.56 -2.51
N GLU A 8 -18.90 -12.26 -1.26
CA GLU A 8 -19.65 -11.30 -0.43
C GLU A 8 -19.64 -9.90 -1.06
N GLY A 9 -18.48 -9.45 -1.54
CA GLY A 9 -18.35 -8.19 -2.26
C GLY A 9 -19.23 -8.13 -3.50
N LEU A 10 -19.25 -9.18 -4.33
CA LEU A 10 -20.12 -9.28 -5.50
C LEU A 10 -21.61 -9.16 -5.12
N ARG A 11 -22.03 -9.87 -4.08
CA ARG A 11 -23.41 -9.79 -3.58
C ARG A 11 -23.79 -8.41 -3.07
N ALA A 12 -22.81 -7.63 -2.63
CA ALA A 12 -22.95 -6.24 -2.21
C ALA A 12 -22.80 -5.22 -3.37
N GLY A 13 -22.59 -5.69 -4.61
CA GLY A 13 -22.45 -4.83 -5.79
C GLY A 13 -21.02 -4.39 -6.09
N THR A 14 -20.01 -4.95 -5.42
CA THR A 14 -18.59 -4.64 -5.69
C THR A 14 -18.12 -5.37 -6.94
N THR A 15 -17.88 -4.66 -8.03
CA THR A 15 -17.46 -5.23 -9.31
C THR A 15 -15.94 -5.20 -9.53
N THR A 16 -15.22 -4.39 -8.78
CA THR A 16 -13.76 -4.27 -8.83
C THR A 16 -13.19 -4.34 -7.42
N MET A 17 -12.22 -5.20 -7.20
CA MET A 17 -11.54 -5.34 -5.90
C MET A 17 -10.04 -5.15 -6.04
N VAL A 18 -9.43 -4.55 -5.02
CA VAL A 18 -7.99 -4.49 -4.85
C VAL A 18 -7.58 -5.50 -3.79
N GLN A 19 -6.77 -6.48 -4.17
CA GLN A 19 -6.13 -7.40 -3.23
C GLN A 19 -4.74 -6.86 -2.93
N ASN A 20 -4.57 -6.25 -1.77
CA ASN A 20 -3.29 -5.69 -1.33
C ASN A 20 -2.74 -6.53 -0.17
N THR A 21 -1.84 -7.43 -0.49
CA THR A 21 -1.17 -8.32 0.47
C THR A 21 0.09 -8.93 -0.15
N SER A 22 0.87 -9.64 0.64
CA SER A 22 2.01 -10.42 0.14
C SER A 22 1.57 -11.83 -0.24
N GLY A 23 2.13 -12.38 -1.32
CA GLY A 23 1.91 -13.74 -1.79
C GLY A 23 0.59 -13.97 -2.52
N ILE A 24 0.12 -12.99 -3.27
CA ILE A 24 -1.13 -13.02 -4.06
C ILE A 24 -1.15 -14.18 -5.05
N ALA A 25 -0.01 -14.56 -5.61
CA ALA A 25 0.09 -15.63 -6.60
C ALA A 25 -0.59 -16.94 -6.16
N ARG A 26 -0.66 -17.19 -4.84
CA ARG A 26 -1.32 -18.39 -4.29
C ARG A 26 -2.82 -18.42 -4.50
N ASP A 27 -3.46 -17.26 -4.48
CA ASP A 27 -4.93 -17.12 -4.52
C ASP A 27 -5.42 -16.59 -5.86
N ALA A 28 -4.55 -16.03 -6.70
CA ALA A 28 -4.89 -15.30 -7.92
C ALA A 28 -5.83 -16.09 -8.85
N ALA A 29 -5.50 -17.33 -9.14
CA ALA A 29 -6.29 -18.18 -10.04
C ALA A 29 -7.74 -18.41 -9.53
N GLU A 30 -7.92 -18.54 -8.22
CA GLU A 30 -9.24 -18.72 -7.63
C GLU A 30 -10.03 -17.42 -7.56
N LEU A 31 -9.34 -16.30 -7.33
CA LEU A 31 -9.97 -14.99 -7.30
C LEU A 31 -10.50 -14.58 -8.68
N ILE A 32 -9.77 -14.86 -9.74
CA ILE A 32 -10.18 -14.55 -11.12
C ILE A 32 -11.47 -15.28 -11.49
N LYS A 33 -11.68 -16.52 -11.02
CA LYS A 33 -12.90 -17.32 -11.28
C LYS A 33 -14.18 -16.65 -10.74
N THR A 34 -14.08 -15.70 -9.81
CA THR A 34 -15.24 -14.95 -9.32
C THR A 34 -15.88 -14.04 -10.36
N GLY A 35 -15.15 -13.74 -11.44
CA GLY A 35 -15.62 -12.88 -12.54
C GLY A 35 -15.52 -11.37 -12.28
N GLN A 36 -15.05 -10.96 -11.09
CA GLN A 36 -14.79 -9.56 -10.78
C GLN A 36 -13.57 -9.01 -11.54
N ARG A 37 -13.46 -7.68 -11.59
CA ARG A 37 -12.20 -7.03 -11.94
C ARG A 37 -11.29 -7.05 -10.73
N TRP A 38 -10.02 -7.38 -10.95
CA TRP A 38 -9.02 -7.45 -9.90
C TRP A 38 -7.87 -6.49 -10.15
N VAL A 39 -7.45 -5.81 -9.09
CA VAL A 39 -6.15 -5.18 -9.00
C VAL A 39 -5.34 -5.97 -7.97
N PHE A 40 -4.37 -6.73 -8.42
CA PHE A 40 -3.45 -7.46 -7.56
C PHE A 40 -2.28 -6.55 -7.19
N ALA A 41 -2.23 -6.15 -5.94
CA ALA A 41 -1.19 -5.28 -5.39
C ALA A 41 -0.28 -6.08 -4.46
N GLU A 42 0.75 -6.71 -5.02
CA GLU A 42 1.73 -7.49 -4.26
C GLU A 42 2.55 -6.57 -3.36
N SER A 43 2.36 -6.72 -2.05
CA SER A 43 3.00 -5.89 -1.04
C SER A 43 4.40 -6.37 -0.69
N VAL A 44 5.36 -5.48 -0.79
CA VAL A 44 6.76 -5.71 -0.45
C VAL A 44 7.18 -4.85 0.73
N ARG A 45 7.99 -5.41 1.59
CA ARG A 45 8.73 -4.71 2.65
C ARG A 45 10.18 -5.20 2.65
N ASP A 46 11.08 -4.34 3.03
CA ASP A 46 12.51 -4.67 3.07
C ASP A 46 13.17 -4.40 4.44
N ILE A 47 12.39 -4.01 5.45
CA ILE A 47 12.87 -3.84 6.82
C ILE A 47 13.07 -5.20 7.51
N THR A 48 14.16 -5.32 8.28
CA THR A 48 14.49 -6.53 9.06
C THR A 48 14.13 -6.40 10.54
N THR A 49 14.06 -5.19 11.06
CA THR A 49 13.80 -4.91 12.48
C THR A 49 12.34 -4.96 12.88
N GLU A 50 11.42 -4.90 11.89
CA GLU A 50 9.98 -4.91 12.12
C GLU A 50 9.27 -5.93 11.22
N SER A 51 8.19 -6.53 11.71
CA SER A 51 7.48 -7.60 11.01
C SER A 51 6.06 -7.25 10.56
N GLY A 52 5.58 -6.06 10.84
CA GLY A 52 4.23 -5.63 10.50
C GLY A 52 3.90 -4.22 10.98
N PRO A 53 2.64 -3.78 10.83
CA PRO A 53 2.22 -2.42 11.15
C PRO A 53 2.61 -2.00 12.56
N MET A 54 3.03 -0.75 12.71
CA MET A 54 3.42 -0.21 14.01
C MET A 54 2.21 -0.12 14.96
N SER A 55 2.42 -0.62 16.17
CA SER A 55 1.47 -0.53 17.28
C SER A 55 2.15 0.12 18.49
N PRO A 56 1.39 0.60 19.51
CA PRO A 56 1.98 1.15 20.72
C PRO A 56 2.95 0.18 21.41
N GLU A 57 2.67 -1.12 21.38
CA GLU A 57 3.54 -2.14 21.97
C GLU A 57 4.83 -2.32 21.16
N ARG A 58 4.72 -2.41 19.83
CA ARG A 58 5.88 -2.50 18.93
C ARG A 58 6.74 -1.25 19.04
N LEU A 59 6.13 -0.06 19.10
CA LEU A 59 6.85 1.20 19.23
C LEU A 59 7.71 1.27 20.50
N LYS A 60 7.25 0.69 21.62
CA LYS A 60 8.03 0.63 22.87
C LYS A 60 9.32 -0.17 22.71
N ASN A 61 9.27 -1.24 21.90
CA ASN A 61 10.37 -2.17 21.69
C ASN A 61 11.08 -1.94 20.35
N SER A 62 10.68 -0.91 19.59
CA SER A 62 11.24 -0.62 18.28
C SER A 62 12.69 -0.20 18.34
N ARG A 63 13.41 -0.54 17.29
CA ARG A 63 14.81 -0.16 17.06
C ARG A 63 14.92 0.69 15.81
N SER A 64 16.08 1.29 15.60
CA SER A 64 16.38 1.98 14.34
C SER A 64 16.13 1.04 13.16
N PRO A 65 15.48 1.51 12.08
CA PRO A 65 15.20 0.66 10.92
C PRO A 65 16.49 0.16 10.28
N GLU A 66 16.50 -1.13 10.00
CA GLU A 66 17.54 -1.78 9.20
C GLU A 66 16.85 -2.41 7.99
N PHE A 67 17.39 -2.17 6.79
CA PHE A 67 16.82 -2.64 5.53
C PHE A 67 17.73 -3.68 4.88
N SER A 68 17.13 -4.55 4.06
CA SER A 68 17.80 -5.65 3.40
C SER A 68 17.56 -5.58 1.89
N ASP A 69 18.64 -5.46 1.12
CA ASP A 69 18.60 -5.55 -0.33
C ASP A 69 18.02 -6.89 -0.79
N GLN A 70 18.37 -7.98 -0.11
CA GLN A 70 17.84 -9.31 -0.44
C GLN A 70 16.31 -9.35 -0.31
N LEU A 71 15.73 -8.85 0.79
CA LEU A 71 14.27 -8.82 0.97
C LEU A 71 13.60 -7.95 -0.08
N ARG A 72 14.22 -6.83 -0.44
CA ARG A 72 13.74 -5.94 -1.50
C ARG A 72 13.74 -6.64 -2.85
N GLU A 73 14.85 -7.23 -3.25
CA GLU A 73 15.01 -7.93 -4.53
C GLU A 73 14.04 -9.12 -4.65
N GLU A 74 13.95 -9.97 -3.61
CA GLU A 74 12.97 -11.06 -3.56
C GLU A 74 11.53 -10.55 -3.63
N GLY A 75 11.25 -9.41 -3.01
CA GLY A 75 9.95 -8.76 -3.04
C GLY A 75 9.59 -8.23 -4.42
N MET A 76 10.52 -7.51 -5.05
CA MET A 76 10.34 -7.00 -6.41
C MET A 76 10.21 -8.14 -7.43
N GLN A 77 10.96 -9.24 -7.26
CA GLN A 77 10.81 -10.40 -8.13
C GLN A 77 9.39 -11.00 -8.06
N ARG A 78 8.78 -11.06 -6.88
CA ARG A 78 7.37 -11.49 -6.76
C ARG A 78 6.41 -10.57 -7.50
N ILE A 79 6.66 -9.25 -7.52
CA ILE A 79 5.87 -8.29 -8.31
C ILE A 79 6.04 -8.59 -9.81
N PHE A 80 7.27 -8.81 -10.29
CA PHE A 80 7.54 -9.10 -11.70
C PHE A 80 6.87 -10.40 -12.14
N ASP A 81 7.04 -11.48 -11.37
CA ASP A 81 6.42 -12.78 -11.65
C ASP A 81 4.88 -12.69 -11.69
N LEU A 82 4.29 -11.93 -10.75
CA LEU A 82 2.85 -11.71 -10.71
C LEU A 82 2.37 -10.89 -11.91
N TYR A 83 3.13 -9.86 -12.30
CA TYR A 83 2.84 -9.04 -13.46
C TYR A 83 2.88 -9.84 -14.75
N ASP A 84 3.97 -10.58 -14.98
CA ASP A 84 4.15 -11.39 -16.19
C ASP A 84 3.07 -12.48 -16.34
N THR A 85 2.61 -13.02 -15.19
CA THR A 85 1.60 -14.08 -15.19
C THR A 85 0.18 -13.55 -15.35
N TRP A 86 -0.17 -12.42 -14.72
CA TRP A 86 -1.57 -12.05 -14.53
C TRP A 86 -1.97 -10.71 -15.10
N HIS A 87 -1.04 -9.77 -15.36
CA HIS A 87 -1.42 -8.47 -15.89
C HIS A 87 -2.08 -8.60 -17.27
N GLY A 88 -3.23 -7.96 -17.45
CA GLY A 88 -4.02 -8.06 -18.69
C GLY A 88 -4.79 -9.37 -18.87
N HIS A 89 -4.65 -10.32 -17.93
CA HIS A 89 -5.36 -11.61 -18.00
C HIS A 89 -6.89 -11.42 -18.08
N ASP A 90 -7.57 -12.42 -18.64
CA ASP A 90 -9.02 -12.49 -18.71
C ASP A 90 -9.65 -11.27 -19.43
N GLY A 91 -9.08 -10.90 -20.57
CA GLY A 91 -9.56 -9.79 -21.40
C GLY A 91 -9.36 -8.40 -20.73
N GLY A 92 -8.32 -8.25 -19.91
CA GLY A 92 -8.00 -7.00 -19.21
C GLY A 92 -8.78 -6.80 -17.91
N ARG A 93 -9.43 -7.84 -17.36
CA ARG A 93 -10.10 -7.75 -16.06
C ARG A 93 -9.13 -7.81 -14.88
N VAL A 94 -7.91 -8.25 -15.11
CA VAL A 94 -6.85 -8.32 -14.09
C VAL A 94 -5.78 -7.28 -14.36
N SER A 95 -5.50 -6.44 -13.37
CA SER A 95 -4.36 -5.53 -13.36
C SER A 95 -3.43 -5.89 -12.21
N VAL A 96 -2.13 -5.70 -12.39
CA VAL A 96 -1.14 -5.85 -11.31
C VAL A 96 -0.54 -4.50 -11.01
N PHE A 97 -0.53 -4.12 -9.74
CA PHE A 97 0.13 -2.91 -9.23
C PHE A 97 1.30 -3.30 -8.34
N PRO A 98 2.47 -2.68 -8.48
CA PRO A 98 3.51 -2.81 -7.48
C PRO A 98 3.08 -2.10 -6.19
N ALA A 99 3.45 -2.66 -5.04
CA ALA A 99 3.08 -2.10 -3.76
C ALA A 99 4.23 -2.13 -2.75
N ALA A 100 4.55 -0.97 -2.17
CA ALA A 100 5.26 -0.91 -0.90
C ALA A 100 4.24 -1.21 0.22
N ALA A 101 4.60 -2.04 1.20
CA ALA A 101 3.63 -2.50 2.18
C ALA A 101 3.12 -1.37 3.08
N LEU A 102 4.02 -0.71 3.79
CA LEU A 102 3.74 0.38 4.73
C LEU A 102 4.89 1.38 4.71
N THR A 103 4.61 2.63 5.02
CA THR A 103 5.64 3.68 5.01
C THR A 103 6.81 3.33 5.93
N GLU A 104 6.52 2.91 7.15
CA GLU A 104 7.52 2.57 8.19
C GLU A 104 8.29 1.27 7.92
N LEU A 105 7.88 0.50 6.91
CA LEU A 105 8.51 -0.79 6.56
C LEU A 105 9.26 -0.74 5.22
N SER A 106 9.39 0.43 4.63
CA SER A 106 9.90 0.61 3.27
C SER A 106 11.11 1.54 3.24
N SER A 107 12.22 1.04 2.71
CA SER A 107 13.40 1.85 2.45
C SER A 107 13.17 2.86 1.31
N PRO A 108 13.96 3.94 1.24
CA PRO A 108 13.96 4.82 0.07
C PRO A 108 14.22 4.09 -1.25
N GLN A 109 15.03 3.03 -1.22
CA GLN A 109 15.31 2.26 -2.43
C GLN A 109 14.10 1.43 -2.88
N LEU A 110 13.39 0.77 -1.94
CA LEU A 110 12.15 0.06 -2.27
C LEU A 110 11.10 1.00 -2.85
N LEU A 111 10.95 2.20 -2.27
CA LEU A 111 10.02 3.19 -2.81
C LEU A 111 10.35 3.56 -4.25
N ARG A 112 11.64 3.79 -4.56
CA ARG A 112 12.09 4.04 -5.94
C ARG A 112 11.78 2.87 -6.87
N ASP A 113 12.16 1.65 -6.49
CA ASP A 113 11.99 0.46 -7.33
C ASP A 113 10.51 0.22 -7.66
N VAL A 114 9.62 0.38 -6.67
CA VAL A 114 8.15 0.27 -6.85
C VAL A 114 7.64 1.34 -7.83
N ARG A 115 8.06 2.58 -7.65
CA ARG A 115 7.65 3.68 -8.51
C ARG A 115 8.19 3.53 -9.94
N ASP A 116 9.47 3.22 -10.08
CA ASP A 116 10.11 3.07 -11.39
C ASP A 116 9.44 1.95 -12.21
N PHE A 117 9.12 0.83 -11.57
CA PHE A 117 8.37 -0.25 -12.24
C PHE A 117 6.97 0.20 -12.66
N ALA A 118 6.26 0.93 -11.80
CA ALA A 118 4.95 1.48 -12.13
C ALA A 118 5.03 2.48 -13.29
N ASP A 119 6.06 3.34 -13.31
CA ASP A 119 6.26 4.34 -14.36
C ASP A 119 6.60 3.70 -15.71
N GLN A 120 7.50 2.73 -15.72
CA GLN A 120 7.91 1.98 -16.93
C GLN A 120 6.74 1.24 -17.59
N ASN A 121 5.79 0.74 -16.79
CA ASN A 121 4.66 -0.06 -17.25
C ASN A 121 3.33 0.71 -17.27
N ASN A 122 3.35 2.03 -17.00
CA ASN A 122 2.15 2.88 -16.91
C ASN A 122 1.08 2.34 -15.94
N LEU A 123 1.50 1.88 -14.76
CA LEU A 123 0.64 1.30 -13.74
C LEU A 123 0.32 2.29 -12.62
N GLY A 124 -0.75 2.02 -11.88
CA GLY A 124 -0.91 2.52 -10.52
C GLY A 124 0.02 1.78 -9.56
N TYR A 125 0.29 2.37 -8.41
CA TYR A 125 1.04 1.77 -7.32
C TYR A 125 0.42 2.14 -5.98
N THR A 126 0.72 1.40 -4.92
CA THR A 126 0.03 1.62 -3.63
C THR A 126 0.94 1.45 -2.43
N ILE A 127 0.55 2.10 -1.34
CA ILE A 127 1.16 2.00 -0.03
C ILE A 127 0.11 2.25 1.06
N HIS A 128 0.29 1.66 2.24
CA HIS A 128 -0.46 2.06 3.44
C HIS A 128 0.31 3.15 4.18
N MET A 129 -0.37 4.23 4.56
CA MET A 129 0.26 5.37 5.22
C MET A 129 -0.66 6.04 6.25
N THR A 130 -0.07 6.64 7.25
CA THR A 130 -0.75 7.37 8.33
C THR A 130 -1.96 6.63 8.91
N GLN A 131 -1.81 5.30 9.05
CA GLN A 131 -2.90 4.44 9.52
C GLN A 131 -3.03 4.42 11.05
N SER A 132 -1.97 4.78 11.79
CA SER A 132 -1.95 4.79 13.25
C SER A 132 -1.07 5.91 13.80
N GLN A 133 -1.36 6.33 15.04
CA GLN A 133 -0.48 7.28 15.74
C GLN A 133 0.91 6.66 16.00
N ALA A 134 0.97 5.36 16.27
CA ALA A 134 2.25 4.68 16.52
C ALA A 134 3.17 4.65 15.28
N GLU A 135 2.60 4.57 14.06
CA GLU A 135 3.36 4.75 12.81
C GLU A 135 3.96 6.15 12.75
N ILE A 136 3.17 7.18 13.03
CA ILE A 136 3.66 8.57 13.02
C ILE A 136 4.79 8.76 14.02
N ASP A 137 4.60 8.27 15.25
CA ASP A 137 5.60 8.39 16.31
C ASP A 137 6.90 7.64 15.97
N TYR A 138 6.80 6.49 15.27
CA TYR A 138 7.93 5.75 14.74
C TYR A 138 8.67 6.56 13.66
N MET A 139 7.95 7.09 12.69
CA MET A 139 8.52 7.88 11.60
C MET A 139 9.22 9.14 12.12
N LEU A 140 8.58 9.85 13.03
CA LEU A 140 9.19 11.02 13.68
C LEU A 140 10.44 10.64 14.49
N ARG A 141 10.44 9.51 15.20
CA ARG A 141 11.56 9.04 16.01
C ARG A 141 12.79 8.69 15.19
N TYR A 142 12.62 8.00 14.06
CA TYR A 142 13.74 7.42 13.34
C TYR A 142 14.04 8.12 11.99
N HIS A 143 13.07 8.82 11.42
CA HIS A 143 13.23 9.54 10.15
C HIS A 143 13.09 11.07 10.31
N GLY A 144 12.63 11.55 11.47
CA GLY A 144 12.48 12.99 11.76
C GLY A 144 11.32 13.66 11.03
N VAL A 145 10.54 12.93 10.24
CA VAL A 145 9.42 13.45 9.43
C VAL A 145 8.21 12.54 9.52
N ARG A 146 7.03 13.07 9.17
CA ARG A 146 5.79 12.33 9.13
C ARG A 146 5.68 11.47 7.86
N PRO A 147 4.81 10.44 7.83
CA PRO A 147 4.76 9.46 6.74
C PRO A 147 4.62 10.06 5.34
N ALA A 148 3.66 10.95 5.08
CA ALA A 148 3.47 11.49 3.74
C ALA A 148 4.64 12.43 3.32
N ILE A 149 5.25 13.14 4.27
CA ILE A 149 6.43 13.98 4.00
C ILE A 149 7.65 13.11 3.67
N TYR A 150 7.80 11.96 4.36
CA TYR A 150 8.82 10.98 3.99
C TYR A 150 8.62 10.47 2.55
N LEU A 151 7.40 10.15 2.16
CA LEU A 151 7.08 9.72 0.80
C LEU A 151 7.35 10.83 -0.23
N GLU A 152 7.05 12.10 0.10
CA GLU A 152 7.36 13.25 -0.74
C GLU A 152 8.86 13.43 -0.94
N GLN A 153 9.67 13.37 0.13
CA GLN A 153 11.13 13.47 0.09
C GLN A 153 11.79 12.39 -0.76
N HIS A 154 11.12 11.27 -0.97
CA HIS A 154 11.61 10.15 -1.79
C HIS A 154 10.88 10.03 -3.14
N ASP A 155 10.24 11.13 -3.59
CA ASP A 155 9.54 11.20 -4.86
C ASP A 155 8.47 10.13 -5.08
N PHE A 156 7.90 9.59 -3.98
CA PHE A 156 6.91 8.51 -4.06
C PHE A 156 5.48 9.01 -4.24
N LEU A 157 5.18 10.27 -3.92
CA LEU A 157 3.86 10.86 -4.16
C LEU A 157 3.65 11.13 -5.65
N GLY A 158 2.41 10.97 -6.13
CA GLY A 158 2.08 11.25 -7.52
C GLY A 158 0.68 10.82 -7.93
N PRO A 159 0.21 11.20 -9.13
CA PRO A 159 -1.17 11.03 -9.55
C PRO A 159 -1.59 9.57 -9.80
N ARG A 160 -0.65 8.64 -9.80
CA ARG A 160 -0.91 7.20 -9.91
C ARG A 160 -0.73 6.45 -8.58
N LEU A 161 -0.38 7.15 -7.50
CA LEU A 161 -0.33 6.59 -6.16
C LEU A 161 -1.75 6.40 -5.61
N PHE A 162 -2.06 5.19 -5.16
CA PHE A 162 -3.23 4.86 -4.37
C PHE A 162 -2.80 4.69 -2.91
N ALA A 163 -2.84 5.79 -2.15
CA ALA A 163 -2.43 5.80 -0.75
C ALA A 163 -3.59 5.35 0.15
N ALA A 164 -3.37 4.26 0.87
CA ALA A 164 -4.38 3.70 1.75
C ALA A 164 -4.37 4.38 3.12
N HIS A 165 -5.56 4.57 3.68
CA HIS A 165 -5.89 5.10 4.99
C HIS A 165 -5.88 6.61 5.12
N ALA A 166 -4.75 7.30 5.14
CA ALA A 166 -4.60 8.74 5.39
C ALA A 166 -5.37 9.23 6.64
N ARG A 167 -5.49 8.40 7.70
CA ARG A 167 -6.38 8.63 8.85
C ARG A 167 -5.88 9.71 9.79
N TYR A 168 -4.58 9.83 9.92
CA TYR A 168 -3.91 10.73 10.85
C TYR A 168 -3.10 11.82 10.15
N CYS A 169 -3.41 12.13 8.89
CA CYS A 169 -2.75 13.21 8.16
C CYS A 169 -2.98 14.56 8.83
N ASP A 170 -1.92 15.34 8.97
CA ASP A 170 -1.99 16.74 9.34
C ASP A 170 -2.12 17.65 8.11
N ASP A 171 -2.09 18.97 8.31
CA ASP A 171 -2.29 19.95 7.24
C ASP A 171 -1.16 19.96 6.22
N GLU A 172 0.05 19.65 6.64
CA GLU A 172 1.21 19.59 5.74
C GLU A 172 1.14 18.37 4.85
N GLU A 173 0.84 17.20 5.41
CA GLU A 173 0.64 15.96 4.66
C GLU A 173 -0.54 16.05 3.68
N ILE A 174 -1.65 16.69 4.08
CA ILE A 174 -2.80 16.91 3.21
C ILE A 174 -2.41 17.79 2.01
N ARG A 175 -1.61 18.85 2.23
CA ARG A 175 -1.11 19.71 1.14
C ARG A 175 -0.18 18.94 0.19
N ALA A 176 0.75 18.15 0.73
CA ALA A 176 1.66 17.32 -0.08
C ALA A 176 0.88 16.35 -0.98
N LEU A 177 -0.09 15.63 -0.39
CA LEU A 177 -0.97 14.71 -1.11
C LEU A 177 -1.81 15.41 -2.19
N GLY A 178 -2.35 16.58 -1.88
CA GLY A 178 -3.12 17.40 -2.83
C GLY A 178 -2.27 17.95 -3.97
N THR A 179 -1.08 18.47 -3.68
CA THR A 179 -0.14 19.02 -4.68
C THR A 179 0.33 17.93 -5.64
N SER A 180 0.63 16.74 -5.13
CA SER A 180 1.05 15.58 -5.93
C SER A 180 -0.11 14.91 -6.68
N LYS A 181 -1.36 15.27 -6.39
CA LYS A 181 -2.59 14.65 -6.91
C LYS A 181 -2.68 13.15 -6.57
N SER A 182 -2.12 12.73 -5.44
CA SER A 182 -2.20 11.36 -4.99
C SER A 182 -3.64 10.97 -4.67
N ILE A 183 -4.00 9.74 -5.00
CA ILE A 183 -5.35 9.20 -4.79
C ILE A 183 -5.43 8.60 -3.40
N ILE A 184 -6.34 9.08 -2.56
CA ILE A 184 -6.56 8.52 -1.23
C ILE A 184 -7.64 7.44 -1.30
N THR A 185 -7.31 6.24 -0.84
CA THR A 185 -8.27 5.13 -0.75
C THR A 185 -8.80 5.01 0.69
N HIS A 186 -10.11 5.23 0.84
CA HIS A 186 -10.78 5.22 2.13
C HIS A 186 -11.29 3.81 2.48
N GLN A 187 -10.69 3.19 3.50
CA GLN A 187 -11.13 1.90 4.05
C GLN A 187 -12.24 2.11 5.10
N ALA A 188 -13.44 2.43 4.64
CA ALA A 188 -14.56 2.86 5.49
C ALA A 188 -14.90 1.86 6.61
N ALA A 189 -14.97 0.57 6.31
CA ALA A 189 -15.25 -0.46 7.30
C ALA A 189 -14.19 -0.55 8.40
N MET A 190 -12.92 -0.47 8.02
CA MET A 190 -11.82 -0.49 9.00
C MET A 190 -11.81 0.81 9.83
N ALA A 191 -12.04 1.95 9.21
CA ALA A 191 -12.12 3.24 9.91
C ALA A 191 -13.25 3.24 10.95
N ALA A 192 -14.42 2.72 10.58
CA ALA A 192 -15.55 2.57 11.51
C ALA A 192 -15.22 1.66 12.70
N ASN A 193 -14.60 0.49 12.45
CA ASN A 193 -14.21 -0.45 13.51
C ASN A 193 -13.16 0.13 14.47
N ARG A 194 -12.29 1.01 14.00
CA ARG A 194 -11.23 1.63 14.81
C ARG A 194 -11.59 3.00 15.38
N GLY A 195 -12.77 3.52 15.05
CA GLY A 195 -13.28 4.80 15.57
C GLY A 195 -12.53 6.05 15.08
N VAL A 196 -11.66 5.92 14.07
CA VAL A 196 -10.90 7.05 13.50
C VAL A 196 -11.08 7.06 11.99
N ASN A 197 -11.67 8.12 11.48
CA ASN A 197 -11.87 8.35 10.05
C ASN A 197 -10.77 9.28 9.48
N PRO A 198 -10.38 9.11 8.22
CA PRO A 198 -9.55 10.10 7.55
C PRO A 198 -10.28 11.45 7.48
N PRO A 199 -9.56 12.58 7.39
CA PRO A 199 -10.16 13.92 7.30
C PRO A 199 -10.71 14.17 5.87
N VAL A 200 -11.75 13.42 5.46
CA VAL A 200 -12.26 13.36 4.08
C VAL A 200 -12.64 14.74 3.54
N THR A 201 -13.22 15.61 4.38
CA THR A 201 -13.61 16.98 3.97
C THR A 201 -12.42 17.88 3.66
N ARG A 202 -11.24 17.56 4.18
CA ARG A 202 -9.98 18.31 3.97
C ARG A 202 -9.13 17.72 2.86
N LEU A 203 -9.37 16.45 2.50
CA LEU A 203 -8.68 15.72 1.43
C LEU A 203 -9.36 15.89 0.05
N ARG A 204 -10.36 16.76 -0.07
CA ARG A 204 -11.08 17.09 -1.31
C ARG A 204 -10.40 18.17 -2.11
#